data_9e0ec53f61d82c228bc842ab2ddc2869
#
_entry.id   9e0ec53f61d82c228bc842ab2ddc2869
#
_cell.length_a   1.000
_cell.length_b   1.000
_cell.length_c   1.000
_cell.angle_alpha   90.00
_cell.angle_beta   90.00
_cell.angle_gamma   90.00
#
_symmetry.space_group_name_H-M   'P 1'
#
loop_
_entity.id
_entity.type
_entity.pdbx_description
1 polymer ?
#
loop_
_entity_poly.entity_id
_entity_poly.type
_entity_poly.pdbx_seq_one_letter_code
_entity_poly.pdbx_strand_id
1 'polypeptide(L)'
;MDLGLTAGRKIGRNSMTPTQERAKSKQVSQLAGLWPFLRPHRGLMVAALMALVLTAAVSLTMPMAVRRVVDTFSVEDGRILDWYFTAAMGIAVLLAIGTALRYALVTRLGERVVTDIRKAVFARVMDMGPTFFERVMTGEVLSRITTDTTLILSVVGSSVSVALRNVLIFAGGLVLMLLTSAKLTGLVLLIVPAVVVPILTLGRKLRKLSRENQ
;
A
#
# COMPACT_ATOMS: atom_id res chain seq x y z
N MET A 1 -71.57 -22.14 17.48
CA MET A 1 -71.58 -20.91 16.70
C MET A 1 -70.20 -20.30 16.92
N ASP A 2 -69.23 -20.77 16.19
CA ASP A 2 -68.71 -20.31 14.93
C ASP A 2 -68.21 -18.90 15.03
N LEU A 3 -67.07 -18.67 14.92
CA LEU A 3 -66.11 -18.51 13.87
C LEU A 3 -64.94 -17.71 14.41
N GLY A 4 -63.75 -17.99 14.22
CA GLY A 4 -63.10 -18.42 13.04
C GLY A 4 -62.11 -17.42 12.55
N LEU A 5 -61.10 -17.91 11.96
CA LEU A 5 -60.25 -17.23 11.01
C LEU A 5 -59.11 -16.36 11.50
N THR A 6 -58.11 -17.08 11.84
CA THR A 6 -56.71 -16.68 11.77
C THR A 6 -56.32 -16.31 10.36
N ALA A 7 -56.11 -15.01 10.08
CA ALA A 7 -55.39 -14.56 8.91
C ALA A 7 -53.88 -14.59 9.19
N GLY A 8 -53.24 -15.61 8.65
CA GLY A 8 -51.80 -15.76 8.69
C GLY A 8 -51.11 -14.62 7.91
N ARG A 9 -50.48 -13.73 8.64
CA ARG A 9 -49.61 -12.67 8.08
C ARG A 9 -48.31 -13.31 7.61
N LYS A 10 -48.24 -13.60 6.32
CA LYS A 10 -46.96 -13.94 5.67
C LYS A 10 -45.98 -12.79 5.86
N ILE A 11 -45.08 -12.95 6.79
CA ILE A 11 -43.90 -12.07 6.92
C ILE A 11 -43.10 -12.28 5.66
N GLY A 12 -43.08 -11.22 4.85
CA GLY A 12 -42.31 -11.16 3.62
C GLY A 12 -40.84 -11.42 3.94
N ARG A 13 -40.28 -12.47 3.36
CA ARG A 13 -38.84 -12.70 3.27
C ARG A 13 -38.23 -11.46 2.66
N ASN A 14 -37.53 -10.67 3.49
CA ASN A 14 -36.62 -9.66 3.01
C ASN A 14 -35.62 -10.34 2.08
N SER A 15 -35.74 -10.03 0.81
CA SER A 15 -34.74 -10.32 -0.19
C SER A 15 -33.43 -9.70 0.28
N MET A 16 -32.52 -10.55 0.74
CA MET A 16 -31.13 -10.18 0.93
C MET A 16 -30.64 -9.63 -0.39
N THR A 17 -30.32 -8.34 -0.38
CA THR A 17 -29.62 -7.68 -1.46
C THR A 17 -28.37 -8.49 -1.81
N PRO A 18 -28.14 -8.83 -3.09
CA PRO A 18 -26.95 -9.53 -3.49
C PRO A 18 -25.75 -8.69 -3.07
N THR A 19 -24.89 -9.26 -2.27
CA THR A 19 -23.58 -8.74 -1.92
C THR A 19 -22.92 -8.30 -3.21
N GLN A 20 -22.72 -6.99 -3.38
CA GLN A 20 -22.00 -6.44 -4.52
C GLN A 20 -20.65 -7.17 -4.59
N GLU A 21 -20.52 -8.06 -5.55
CA GLU A 21 -19.21 -8.56 -5.97
C GLU A 21 -18.36 -7.33 -6.31
N ARG A 22 -17.43 -7.03 -5.44
CA ARG A 22 -16.42 -6.02 -5.68
C ARG A 22 -15.79 -6.34 -7.03
N ALA A 23 -16.13 -5.55 -8.03
CA ALA A 23 -15.54 -5.62 -9.35
C ALA A 23 -14.00 -5.58 -9.20
N LYS A 24 -13.36 -6.74 -9.45
CA LYS A 24 -11.91 -6.85 -9.47
C LYS A 24 -11.35 -5.87 -10.50
N SER A 25 -10.57 -4.93 -10.00
CA SER A 25 -9.48 -4.22 -10.71
C SER A 25 -9.76 -3.56 -12.07
N LYS A 26 -10.53 -2.49 -12.04
CA LYS A 26 -10.30 -1.34 -12.93
C LYS A 26 -9.42 -0.26 -12.22
N GLN A 27 -8.84 -0.58 -11.09
CA GLN A 27 -8.17 0.39 -10.21
C GLN A 27 -6.88 0.99 -10.82
N VAL A 28 -6.17 0.25 -11.65
CA VAL A 28 -4.94 0.76 -12.28
C VAL A 28 -5.24 1.80 -13.36
N SER A 29 -6.32 1.61 -14.13
CA SER A 29 -6.78 2.58 -15.12
C SER A 29 -7.28 3.90 -14.49
N GLN A 30 -7.83 3.83 -13.29
CA GLN A 30 -8.28 5.00 -12.54
C GLN A 30 -7.12 5.85 -12.02
N LEU A 31 -5.96 5.24 -11.74
CA LEU A 31 -4.73 5.96 -11.37
C LEU A 31 -4.18 6.81 -12.53
N ALA A 32 -4.45 6.44 -13.78
CA ALA A 32 -4.08 7.24 -14.94
C ALA A 32 -4.79 8.61 -14.95
N GLY A 33 -6.01 8.69 -14.39
CA GLY A 33 -6.75 9.94 -14.21
C GLY A 33 -6.11 10.94 -13.23
N LEU A 34 -5.17 10.47 -12.38
CA LEU A 34 -4.43 11.32 -11.44
C LEU A 34 -3.21 12.00 -12.09
N TRP A 35 -2.78 11.53 -13.26
CA TRP A 35 -1.59 12.03 -13.95
C TRP A 35 -1.59 13.55 -14.21
N PRO A 36 -2.71 14.18 -14.62
CA PRO A 36 -2.76 15.64 -14.78
C PRO A 36 -2.45 16.41 -13.50
N PHE A 37 -2.83 15.88 -12.33
CA PHE A 37 -2.59 16.48 -11.02
C PHE A 37 -1.19 16.20 -10.47
N LEU A 38 -0.53 15.12 -10.90
CA LEU A 38 0.86 14.84 -10.56
C LEU A 38 1.85 15.65 -11.38
N ARG A 39 1.52 15.95 -12.63
CA ARG A 39 2.39 16.65 -13.56
C ARG A 39 2.93 17.99 -13.07
N PRO A 40 2.16 18.85 -12.39
CA PRO A 40 2.68 20.11 -11.84
C PRO A 40 3.74 19.91 -10.75
N HIS A 41 3.70 18.78 -10.04
CA HIS A 41 4.56 18.48 -8.88
C HIS A 41 5.73 17.55 -9.21
N ARG A 42 6.25 17.60 -10.46
CA ARG A 42 7.33 16.71 -10.92
C ARG A 42 8.58 16.76 -10.04
N GLY A 43 8.94 17.92 -9.53
CA GLY A 43 10.09 18.07 -8.64
C GLY A 43 9.96 17.27 -7.35
N LEU A 44 8.78 17.35 -6.70
CA LEU A 44 8.47 16.55 -5.50
C LEU A 44 8.41 15.05 -5.81
N MET A 45 7.85 14.69 -6.97
CA MET A 45 7.78 13.30 -7.42
C MET A 45 9.18 12.71 -7.64
N VAL A 46 10.07 13.43 -8.32
CA VAL A 46 11.46 13.01 -8.52
C VAL A 46 12.21 12.93 -7.20
N ALA A 47 12.06 13.91 -6.31
CA ALA A 47 12.68 13.91 -4.99
C ALA A 47 12.19 12.71 -4.14
N ALA A 48 10.89 12.42 -4.17
CA ALA A 48 10.31 11.26 -3.47
C ALA A 48 10.82 9.93 -4.05
N LEU A 49 10.95 9.82 -5.37
CA LEU A 49 11.52 8.64 -6.04
C LEU A 49 13.00 8.47 -5.71
N MET A 50 13.78 9.54 -5.74
CA MET A 50 15.20 9.48 -5.34
C MET A 50 15.36 9.04 -3.88
N ALA A 51 14.58 9.64 -2.97
CA ALA A 51 14.59 9.25 -1.57
C ALA A 51 14.17 7.77 -1.36
N LEU A 52 13.23 7.29 -2.17
CA LEU A 52 12.78 5.89 -2.15
C LEU A 52 13.87 4.94 -2.65
N VAL A 53 14.52 5.24 -3.77
CA VAL A 53 15.63 4.42 -4.30
C VAL A 53 16.80 4.41 -3.33
N LEU A 54 17.17 5.58 -2.79
CA LEU A 54 18.26 5.70 -1.83
C LEU A 54 17.98 4.89 -0.55
N THR A 55 16.79 5.01 0.02
CA THR A 55 16.42 4.23 1.22
C THR A 55 16.33 2.73 0.94
N ALA A 56 15.91 2.32 -0.24
CA ALA A 56 15.93 0.92 -0.65
C ALA A 56 17.37 0.40 -0.78
N ALA A 57 18.26 1.17 -1.41
CA ALA A 57 19.67 0.83 -1.53
C ALA A 57 20.34 0.69 -0.16
N VAL A 58 20.14 1.66 0.74
CA VAL A 58 20.66 1.61 2.11
C VAL A 58 20.07 0.41 2.88
N SER A 59 18.78 0.10 2.71
CA SER A 59 18.17 -1.08 3.32
C SER A 59 18.83 -2.39 2.89
N LEU A 60 19.29 -2.47 1.64
CA LEU A 60 19.99 -3.66 1.12
C LEU A 60 21.43 -3.81 1.61
N THR A 61 22.05 -2.71 2.09
CA THR A 61 23.40 -2.79 2.72
C THR A 61 23.34 -3.31 4.15
N MET A 62 22.19 -3.22 4.83
CA MET A 62 22.06 -3.62 6.24
C MET A 62 22.37 -5.09 6.50
N PRO A 63 21.87 -6.08 5.73
CA PRO A 63 22.24 -7.47 5.90
C PRO A 63 23.74 -7.73 5.70
N MET A 64 24.38 -6.99 4.79
CA MET A 64 25.82 -7.09 4.55
C MET A 64 26.63 -6.54 5.74
N ALA A 65 26.18 -5.41 6.31
CA ALA A 65 26.81 -4.83 7.50
C ALA A 65 26.71 -5.80 8.69
N VAL A 66 25.53 -6.36 8.95
CA VAL A 66 25.30 -7.34 10.00
C VAL A 66 26.19 -8.58 9.80
N ARG A 67 26.28 -9.11 8.58
CA ARG A 67 27.15 -10.23 8.25
C ARG A 67 28.61 -9.92 8.60
N ARG A 68 29.12 -8.75 8.24
CA ARG A 68 30.49 -8.32 8.55
C ARG A 68 30.74 -8.25 10.04
N VAL A 69 29.79 -7.70 10.80
CA VAL A 69 29.89 -7.69 12.27
C VAL A 69 29.98 -9.12 12.82
N VAL A 70 29.09 -10.03 12.39
CA VAL A 70 29.05 -11.43 12.85
C VAL A 70 30.33 -12.17 12.49
N ASP A 71 30.82 -12.04 11.24
CA ASP A 71 32.03 -12.69 10.77
C ASP A 71 33.27 -12.21 11.59
N THR A 72 33.26 -10.97 12.10
CA THR A 72 34.34 -10.36 12.84
C THR A 72 34.35 -10.77 14.33
N PHE A 73 33.25 -11.28 14.88
CA PHE A 73 33.22 -11.82 16.26
C PHE A 73 34.23 -12.98 16.48
N SER A 74 34.60 -13.66 15.42
CA SER A 74 35.59 -14.76 15.46
C SER A 74 37.03 -14.28 15.42
N VAL A 75 37.25 -12.95 15.28
CA VAL A 75 38.60 -12.35 15.24
C VAL A 75 38.84 -11.67 16.60
N GLU A 76 39.95 -11.97 17.26
CA GLU A 76 40.27 -11.47 18.60
C GLU A 76 40.59 -9.96 18.66
N ASP A 77 40.58 -9.24 17.55
CA ASP A 77 40.90 -7.80 17.48
C ASP A 77 39.68 -6.92 17.73
N GLY A 78 39.49 -6.49 18.98
CA GLY A 78 38.38 -5.67 19.42
C GLY A 78 38.22 -4.33 18.66
N ARG A 79 39.30 -3.74 18.13
CA ARG A 79 39.27 -2.47 17.41
C ARG A 79 38.53 -2.59 16.06
N ILE A 80 38.67 -3.74 15.40
CA ILE A 80 37.99 -4.03 14.13
C ILE A 80 36.48 -4.20 14.37
N LEU A 81 36.12 -4.86 15.47
CA LEU A 81 34.72 -5.03 15.88
C LEU A 81 34.05 -3.68 16.16
N ASP A 82 34.69 -2.77 16.89
CA ASP A 82 34.18 -1.43 17.20
C ASP A 82 33.92 -0.63 15.92
N TRP A 83 34.81 -0.72 14.92
CA TRP A 83 34.68 -0.06 13.64
C TRP A 83 33.44 -0.56 12.86
N TYR A 84 33.26 -1.88 12.75
CA TYR A 84 32.11 -2.45 12.04
C TYR A 84 30.79 -2.16 12.77
N PHE A 85 30.80 -2.17 14.09
CA PHE A 85 29.63 -1.79 14.88
C PHE A 85 29.25 -0.32 14.68
N THR A 86 30.24 0.56 14.70
CA THR A 86 30.02 2.00 14.44
C THR A 86 29.49 2.24 13.02
N ALA A 87 30.06 1.54 12.03
CA ALA A 87 29.57 1.62 10.65
C ALA A 87 28.12 1.11 10.50
N ALA A 88 27.78 -0.01 11.15
CA ALA A 88 26.41 -0.53 11.15
C ALA A 88 25.43 0.46 11.81
N MET A 89 25.82 1.10 12.91
CA MET A 89 25.05 2.15 13.58
C MET A 89 24.86 3.35 12.65
N GLY A 90 25.92 3.78 11.94
CA GLY A 90 25.83 4.85 10.93
C GLY A 90 24.82 4.53 9.81
N ILE A 91 24.84 3.30 9.31
CA ILE A 91 23.87 2.82 8.31
C ILE A 91 22.44 2.85 8.87
N ALA A 92 22.25 2.43 10.12
CA ALA A 92 20.92 2.46 10.76
C ALA A 92 20.38 3.90 10.91
N VAL A 93 21.24 4.84 11.33
CA VAL A 93 20.89 6.27 11.43
C VAL A 93 20.54 6.85 10.05
N LEU A 94 21.36 6.55 9.04
CA LEU A 94 21.13 6.99 7.65
C LEU A 94 19.80 6.43 7.11
N LEU A 95 19.49 5.17 7.43
CA LEU A 95 18.22 4.53 7.06
C LEU A 95 17.03 5.20 7.75
N ALA A 96 17.17 5.56 9.02
CA ALA A 96 16.11 6.25 9.76
C ALA A 96 15.82 7.64 9.17
N ILE A 97 16.87 8.44 8.92
CA ILE A 97 16.76 9.77 8.31
C ILE A 97 16.18 9.67 6.90
N GLY A 98 16.70 8.77 6.08
CA GLY A 98 16.22 8.54 4.71
C GLY A 98 14.74 8.11 4.68
N THR A 99 14.34 7.26 5.61
CA THR A 99 12.93 6.82 5.73
C THR A 99 12.02 7.97 6.14
N ALA A 100 12.43 8.79 7.11
CA ALA A 100 11.69 9.98 7.53
C ALA A 100 11.55 10.99 6.39
N LEU A 101 12.64 11.28 5.67
CA LEU A 101 12.65 12.18 4.53
C LEU A 101 11.75 11.68 3.40
N ARG A 102 11.85 10.40 3.04
CA ARG A 102 10.97 9.75 2.06
C ARG A 102 9.51 9.88 2.47
N TYR A 103 9.17 9.59 3.71
CA TYR A 103 7.81 9.70 4.22
C TYR A 103 7.29 11.14 4.12
N ALA A 104 8.07 12.13 4.54
CA ALA A 104 7.71 13.54 4.45
C ALA A 104 7.48 14.00 3.00
N LEU A 105 8.34 13.59 2.06
CA LEU A 105 8.21 13.96 0.65
C LEU A 105 6.98 13.34 0.01
N VAL A 106 6.71 12.06 0.28
CA VAL A 106 5.54 11.34 -0.25
C VAL A 106 4.24 11.90 0.33
N THR A 107 4.20 12.20 1.62
CA THR A 107 3.03 12.82 2.28
C THR A 107 2.75 14.20 1.69
N ARG A 108 3.77 15.06 1.57
CA ARG A 108 3.63 16.39 0.95
C ARG A 108 3.15 16.32 -0.49
N LEU A 109 3.65 15.35 -1.27
CA LEU A 109 3.18 15.13 -2.64
C LEU A 109 1.70 14.76 -2.66
N GLY A 110 1.29 13.80 -1.82
CA GLY A 110 -0.09 13.36 -1.70
C GLY A 110 -1.03 14.50 -1.29
N GLU A 111 -0.66 15.30 -0.29
CA GLU A 111 -1.45 16.46 0.17
C GLU A 111 -1.65 17.50 -0.93
N ARG A 112 -0.60 17.80 -1.71
CA ARG A 112 -0.70 18.75 -2.84
C ARG A 112 -1.61 18.23 -3.93
N VAL A 113 -1.45 16.97 -4.33
CA VAL A 113 -2.31 16.33 -5.34
C VAL A 113 -3.78 16.34 -4.89
N VAL A 114 -4.06 15.97 -3.63
CA VAL A 114 -5.42 15.99 -3.09
C VAL A 114 -5.99 17.40 -3.04
N THR A 115 -5.19 18.39 -2.66
CA THR A 115 -5.61 19.79 -2.66
C THR A 115 -5.99 20.26 -4.05
N ASP A 116 -5.22 19.91 -5.08
CA ASP A 116 -5.51 20.27 -6.46
C ASP A 116 -6.76 19.56 -6.99
N ILE A 117 -6.96 18.29 -6.63
CA ILE A 117 -8.20 17.56 -6.95
C ILE A 117 -9.40 18.24 -6.29
N ARG A 118 -9.30 18.57 -4.98
CA ARG A 118 -10.39 19.27 -4.28
C ARG A 118 -10.74 20.59 -4.92
N LYS A 119 -9.75 21.40 -5.29
CA LYS A 119 -9.96 22.68 -6.00
C LYS A 119 -10.65 22.47 -7.34
N ALA A 120 -10.21 21.49 -8.12
CA ALA A 120 -10.80 21.21 -9.43
C ALA A 120 -12.26 20.73 -9.32
N VAL A 121 -12.54 19.83 -8.37
CA VAL A 121 -13.92 19.34 -8.12
C VAL A 121 -14.79 20.47 -7.60
N PHE A 122 -14.31 21.26 -6.64
CA PHE A 122 -15.06 22.39 -6.09
C PHE A 122 -15.40 23.42 -7.19
N ALA A 123 -14.42 23.81 -8.00
CA ALA A 123 -14.65 24.72 -9.13
C ALA A 123 -15.73 24.16 -10.07
N ARG A 124 -15.66 22.85 -10.39
CA ARG A 124 -16.66 22.21 -11.26
C ARG A 124 -18.06 22.19 -10.65
N VAL A 125 -18.17 21.98 -9.34
CA VAL A 125 -19.45 22.00 -8.61
C VAL A 125 -20.04 23.42 -8.61
N MET A 126 -19.20 24.44 -8.42
CA MET A 126 -19.66 25.84 -8.43
C MET A 126 -20.17 26.30 -9.82
N ASP A 127 -19.64 25.70 -10.88
CA ASP A 127 -20.12 25.96 -12.27
C ASP A 127 -21.44 25.25 -12.60
N MET A 128 -21.95 24.38 -11.70
CA MET A 128 -23.22 23.69 -11.90
C MET A 128 -24.41 24.63 -11.62
N GLY A 129 -25.43 24.52 -12.48
CA GLY A 129 -26.63 25.36 -12.35
C GLY A 129 -27.49 25.03 -11.12
N PRO A 130 -28.45 25.90 -10.76
CA PRO A 130 -29.34 25.74 -9.59
C PRO A 130 -30.09 24.40 -9.55
N THR A 131 -30.46 23.84 -10.69
CA THR A 131 -31.16 22.55 -10.80
C THR A 131 -30.37 21.36 -10.27
N PHE A 132 -29.03 21.46 -10.21
CA PHE A 132 -28.19 20.45 -9.57
C PHE A 132 -28.37 20.47 -8.05
N PHE A 133 -28.38 21.64 -7.44
CA PHE A 133 -28.51 21.81 -5.98
C PHE A 133 -29.92 21.54 -5.46
N GLU A 134 -30.93 21.60 -6.32
CA GLU A 134 -32.29 21.16 -5.98
C GLU A 134 -32.39 19.64 -5.79
N ARG A 135 -31.53 18.86 -6.47
CA ARG A 135 -31.55 17.39 -6.44
C ARG A 135 -30.54 16.78 -5.49
N VAL A 136 -29.46 17.48 -5.18
CA VAL A 136 -28.35 16.98 -4.36
C VAL A 136 -28.11 17.90 -3.18
N MET A 137 -28.13 17.34 -1.99
CA MET A 137 -27.87 18.12 -0.77
C MET A 137 -26.41 18.61 -0.77
N THR A 138 -26.23 19.90 -0.51
CA THR A 138 -24.89 20.54 -0.43
C THR A 138 -23.97 19.81 0.56
N GLY A 139 -24.52 19.30 1.67
CA GLY A 139 -23.78 18.53 2.67
C GLY A 139 -23.26 17.19 2.14
N GLU A 140 -23.99 16.52 1.25
CA GLU A 140 -23.55 15.27 0.61
C GLU A 140 -22.37 15.53 -0.30
N VAL A 141 -22.43 16.57 -1.13
CA VAL A 141 -21.34 16.98 -2.01
C VAL A 141 -20.08 17.28 -1.21
N LEU A 142 -20.19 18.04 -0.14
CA LEU A 142 -19.08 18.43 0.71
C LEU A 142 -18.49 17.22 1.43
N SER A 143 -19.31 16.32 1.95
CA SER A 143 -18.87 15.06 2.57
C SER A 143 -18.11 14.19 1.60
N ARG A 144 -18.59 14.02 0.37
CA ARG A 144 -17.88 13.23 -0.66
C ARG A 144 -16.54 13.85 -1.04
N ILE A 145 -16.51 15.18 -1.25
CA ILE A 145 -15.25 15.90 -1.55
C ILE A 145 -14.22 15.71 -0.43
N THR A 146 -14.66 15.64 0.82
CA THR A 146 -13.74 15.49 1.97
C THR A 146 -13.33 14.05 2.18
N THR A 147 -14.28 13.12 2.22
CA THR A 147 -14.03 11.72 2.55
C THR A 147 -13.34 10.97 1.43
N ASP A 148 -13.85 11.05 0.20
CA ASP A 148 -13.32 10.29 -0.93
C ASP A 148 -11.90 10.74 -1.31
N THR A 149 -11.62 12.05 -1.21
CA THR A 149 -10.26 12.54 -1.47
C THR A 149 -9.25 12.15 -0.39
N THR A 150 -9.68 11.94 0.85
CA THR A 150 -8.82 11.41 1.92
C THR A 150 -8.44 9.95 1.65
N LEU A 151 -9.33 9.14 1.08
CA LEU A 151 -9.00 7.79 0.62
C LEU A 151 -7.95 7.82 -0.50
N ILE A 152 -8.06 8.76 -1.45
CA ILE A 152 -7.05 8.96 -2.50
C ILE A 152 -5.69 9.31 -1.88
N LEU A 153 -5.66 10.18 -0.86
CA LEU A 153 -4.44 10.53 -0.14
C LEU A 153 -3.75 9.30 0.45
N SER A 154 -4.50 8.42 1.12
CA SER A 154 -3.95 7.22 1.74
C SER A 154 -3.41 6.23 0.70
N VAL A 155 -4.10 6.08 -0.44
CA VAL A 155 -3.66 5.18 -1.53
C VAL A 155 -2.43 5.73 -2.23
N VAL A 156 -2.46 6.98 -2.67
CA VAL A 156 -1.37 7.61 -3.44
C VAL A 156 -0.17 7.91 -2.54
N GLY A 157 -0.42 8.44 -1.34
CA GLY A 157 0.64 8.87 -0.43
C GLY A 157 1.37 7.71 0.24
N SER A 158 0.66 6.68 0.72
CA SER A 158 1.28 5.59 1.47
C SER A 158 1.39 4.29 0.69
N SER A 159 0.28 3.78 0.16
CA SER A 159 0.23 2.42 -0.41
C SER A 159 1.12 2.25 -1.63
N VAL A 160 1.12 3.23 -2.56
CA VAL A 160 1.97 3.19 -3.76
C VAL A 160 3.45 3.27 -3.39
N SER A 161 3.81 4.16 -2.46
CA SER A 161 5.20 4.32 -2.01
C SER A 161 5.72 3.05 -1.31
N VAL A 162 4.90 2.43 -0.44
CA VAL A 162 5.26 1.18 0.24
C VAL A 162 5.37 0.04 -0.75
N ALA A 163 4.43 -0.09 -1.69
CA ALA A 163 4.46 -1.12 -2.72
C ALA A 163 5.73 -0.99 -3.58
N LEU A 164 6.04 0.21 -4.06
CA LEU A 164 7.22 0.46 -4.89
C LEU A 164 8.52 0.18 -4.12
N ARG A 165 8.60 0.59 -2.86
CA ARG A 165 9.74 0.25 -1.98
C ARG A 165 9.92 -1.26 -1.86
N ASN A 166 8.84 -2.00 -1.61
CA ASN A 166 8.90 -3.45 -1.44
C ASN A 166 9.35 -4.14 -2.74
N VAL A 167 8.87 -3.65 -3.90
CA VAL A 167 9.33 -4.16 -5.21
C VAL A 167 10.83 -3.91 -5.41
N LEU A 168 11.32 -2.71 -5.07
CA LEU A 168 12.75 -2.40 -5.19
C LEU A 168 13.62 -3.23 -4.24
N ILE A 169 13.19 -3.39 -2.99
CA ILE A 169 13.91 -4.22 -2.02
C ILE A 169 13.89 -5.68 -2.44
N PHE A 170 12.76 -6.18 -2.93
CA PHE A 170 12.65 -7.56 -3.41
C PHE A 170 13.55 -7.81 -4.62
N ALA A 171 13.49 -6.93 -5.62
CA ALA A 171 14.32 -7.04 -6.82
C ALA A 171 15.81 -6.92 -6.49
N GLY A 172 16.18 -5.92 -5.67
CA GLY A 172 17.56 -5.74 -5.22
C GLY A 172 18.05 -6.90 -4.35
N GLY A 173 17.23 -7.40 -3.44
CA GLY A 173 17.56 -8.57 -2.62
C GLY A 173 17.75 -9.84 -3.47
N LEU A 174 16.90 -10.04 -4.49
CA LEU A 174 17.04 -11.15 -5.43
C LEU A 174 18.36 -11.07 -6.21
N VAL A 175 18.71 -9.88 -6.71
CA VAL A 175 19.99 -9.65 -7.39
C VAL A 175 21.16 -9.95 -6.47
N LEU A 176 21.16 -9.44 -5.23
CA LEU A 176 22.19 -9.68 -4.24
C LEU A 176 22.33 -11.18 -3.90
N MET A 177 21.21 -11.89 -3.76
CA MET A 177 21.21 -13.34 -3.53
C MET A 177 21.82 -14.10 -4.72
N LEU A 178 21.48 -13.72 -5.96
CA LEU A 178 22.04 -14.33 -7.16
C LEU A 178 23.56 -14.10 -7.25
N LEU A 179 24.02 -12.90 -6.95
CA LEU A 179 25.44 -12.56 -6.93
C LEU A 179 26.21 -13.28 -5.82
N THR A 180 25.56 -13.55 -4.69
CA THR A 180 26.19 -14.25 -3.56
C THR A 180 26.25 -15.76 -3.80
N SER A 181 25.16 -16.37 -4.24
CA SER A 181 25.09 -17.79 -4.56
C SER A 181 23.85 -18.12 -5.39
N ALA A 182 24.03 -18.36 -6.69
CA ALA A 182 22.95 -18.76 -7.59
C ALA A 182 22.30 -20.09 -7.17
N LYS A 183 23.08 -21.02 -6.60
CA LYS A 183 22.59 -22.32 -6.11
C LYS A 183 21.62 -22.16 -4.94
N LEU A 184 21.97 -21.35 -3.93
CA LEU A 184 21.13 -21.08 -2.78
C LEU A 184 19.88 -20.28 -3.18
N THR A 185 20.01 -19.33 -4.11
CA THR A 185 18.88 -18.56 -4.64
C THR A 185 17.88 -19.46 -5.34
N GLY A 186 18.34 -20.40 -6.17
CA GLY A 186 17.48 -21.40 -6.81
C GLY A 186 16.73 -22.26 -5.80
N LEU A 187 17.41 -22.68 -4.71
CA LEU A 187 16.78 -23.44 -3.64
C LEU A 187 15.68 -22.63 -2.94
N VAL A 188 15.95 -21.36 -2.62
CA VAL A 188 14.94 -20.47 -1.99
C VAL A 188 13.75 -20.25 -2.91
N LEU A 189 13.98 -19.98 -4.20
CA LEU A 189 12.91 -19.80 -5.19
C LEU A 189 12.06 -21.06 -5.40
N LEU A 190 12.60 -22.25 -5.11
CA LEU A 190 11.86 -23.50 -5.13
C LEU A 190 11.06 -23.71 -3.84
N ILE A 191 11.69 -23.48 -2.69
CA ILE A 191 11.07 -23.75 -1.37
C ILE A 191 9.95 -22.76 -1.08
N VAL A 192 10.14 -21.45 -1.37
CA VAL A 192 9.13 -20.42 -1.03
C VAL A 192 7.79 -20.72 -1.69
N PRO A 193 7.66 -20.96 -3.00
CA PRO A 193 6.37 -21.34 -3.59
C PRO A 193 5.85 -22.68 -3.04
N ALA A 194 6.73 -23.65 -2.81
CA ALA A 194 6.33 -24.96 -2.26
C ALA A 194 5.66 -24.85 -0.88
N VAL A 195 6.02 -23.85 -0.09
CA VAL A 195 5.42 -23.57 1.22
C VAL A 195 4.20 -22.65 1.08
N VAL A 196 4.31 -21.59 0.27
CA VAL A 196 3.27 -20.54 0.16
C VAL A 196 2.02 -21.07 -0.57
N VAL A 197 2.19 -21.87 -1.64
CA VAL A 197 1.05 -22.38 -2.42
C VAL A 197 0.09 -23.25 -1.56
N PRO A 198 0.55 -24.23 -0.77
CA PRO A 198 -0.32 -24.97 0.13
C PRO A 198 -1.05 -24.08 1.16
N ILE A 199 -0.36 -23.11 1.75
CA ILE A 199 -0.96 -22.19 2.72
C ILE A 199 -2.10 -21.39 2.08
N LEU A 200 -1.87 -20.85 0.88
CA LEU A 200 -2.88 -20.07 0.16
C LEU A 200 -4.07 -20.93 -0.29
N THR A 201 -3.81 -22.16 -0.73
CA THR A 201 -4.88 -23.09 -1.15
C THR A 201 -5.73 -23.56 0.02
N LEU A 202 -5.10 -23.92 1.16
CA LEU A 202 -5.82 -24.24 2.40
C LEU A 202 -6.64 -23.05 2.89
N GLY A 203 -6.06 -21.85 2.92
CA GLY A 203 -6.75 -20.63 3.34
C GLY A 203 -7.98 -20.32 2.48
N ARG A 204 -7.88 -20.53 1.16
CA ARG A 204 -9.03 -20.39 0.24
C ARG A 204 -10.10 -21.45 0.49
N LYS A 205 -9.70 -22.70 0.72
CA LYS A 205 -10.61 -23.82 0.98
C LYS A 205 -11.35 -23.63 2.30
N LEU A 206 -10.64 -23.21 3.36
CA LEU A 206 -11.25 -22.92 4.67
C LEU A 206 -12.25 -21.77 4.60
N ARG A 207 -11.95 -20.70 3.85
CA ARG A 207 -12.90 -19.58 3.65
C ARG A 207 -14.14 -20.00 2.87
N LYS A 208 -14.02 -20.94 1.93
CA LYS A 208 -15.16 -21.47 1.19
C LYS A 208 -16.06 -22.31 2.11
N LEU A 209 -15.47 -23.21 2.91
CA LEU A 209 -16.20 -24.04 3.89
C LEU A 209 -16.87 -23.19 5.00
N SER A 210 -16.22 -22.13 5.45
CA SER A 210 -16.81 -21.21 6.45
C SER A 210 -18.00 -20.43 5.91
N ARG A 211 -18.07 -20.17 4.59
CA ARG A 211 -19.24 -19.53 3.95
C ARG A 211 -20.39 -20.48 3.69
N GLU A 212 -20.12 -21.77 3.53
CA GLU A 212 -21.16 -22.78 3.34
C GLU A 212 -21.84 -23.18 4.65
N ASN A 213 -21.20 -22.89 5.81
CA ASN A 213 -21.74 -23.18 7.15
C ASN A 213 -22.42 -21.97 7.84
N GLN A 214 -22.56 -20.82 7.17
CA GLN A 214 -23.35 -19.67 7.61
C GLN A 214 -24.59 -19.50 6.74
#